data_4584d4fcb8be240a3e2504335b9b1f0f
#
_entry.id   4584d4fcb8be240a3e2504335b9b1f0f
#
_cell.length_a   1.000
_cell.length_b   1.000
_cell.length_c   1.000
_cell.angle_alpha   90.00
_cell.angle_beta   90.00
_cell.angle_gamma   90.00
#
_symmetry.space_group_name_H-M   'P 1'
#
loop_
_entity.id
_entity.type
_entity.pdbx_description
1 polymer ?
#
loop_
_entity_poly.entity_id
_entity_poly.type
_entity_poly.pdbx_seq_one_letter_code
_entity_poly.pdbx_strand_id
1 'polypeptide(L)'
;MAIKLNHTIVHSLDQRASAEFLASLFGLPAPRPFGPFLGVEVGNEVTLDFLSADGMEIQIQHYAFLVSEAEFDQIFGRVRSRGLRYWADPGRTQEGKINHH
;
A
#
# COMPACT_ATOMS: atom_id res chain seq x y z
N MET A 1 17.11 -17.87 8.94
CA MET A 1 17.75 -16.88 8.04
C MET A 1 17.75 -15.52 8.70
N ALA A 2 18.86 -14.84 8.60
CA ALA A 2 19.00 -13.51 9.18
C ALA A 2 18.66 -12.37 8.22
N ILE A 3 18.51 -12.65 6.94
CA ILE A 3 18.24 -11.63 5.94
C ILE A 3 16.74 -11.34 5.92
N LYS A 4 16.39 -10.07 6.17
CA LYS A 4 15.00 -9.60 6.18
C LYS A 4 14.90 -8.35 5.32
N LEU A 5 13.80 -8.21 4.61
CA LEU A 5 13.51 -6.95 3.94
C LEU A 5 13.26 -5.90 5.02
N ASN A 6 13.94 -4.77 4.94
CA ASN A 6 13.81 -3.69 5.94
C ASN A 6 12.93 -2.55 5.45
N HIS A 7 13.23 -2.04 4.27
CA HIS A 7 12.45 -0.96 3.69
C HIS A 7 12.60 -0.97 2.18
N THR A 8 11.66 -0.29 1.51
CA THR A 8 11.73 -0.09 0.07
C THR A 8 11.14 1.29 -0.26
N ILE A 9 11.58 1.87 -1.36
CA ILE A 9 11.08 3.17 -1.81
C ILE A 9 9.88 2.96 -2.72
N VAL A 10 8.80 3.68 -2.44
CA VAL A 10 7.59 3.68 -3.26
C VAL A 10 7.45 5.07 -3.88
N HIS A 11 7.66 5.17 -5.18
CA HIS A 11 7.50 6.43 -5.90
C HIS A 11 6.02 6.70 -6.19
N SER A 12 5.62 7.97 -6.03
CA SER A 12 4.26 8.39 -6.36
C SER A 12 4.29 9.83 -6.88
N LEU A 13 3.17 10.28 -7.43
CA LEU A 13 3.06 11.67 -7.87
C LEU A 13 3.02 12.63 -6.69
N ASP A 14 2.39 12.21 -5.60
CA ASP A 14 2.28 12.99 -4.35
C ASP A 14 2.47 12.02 -3.20
N GLN A 15 3.66 12.06 -2.60
CA GLN A 15 4.04 11.11 -1.54
C GLN A 15 3.13 11.21 -0.33
N ARG A 16 2.68 12.41 0.05
CA ARG A 16 1.81 12.58 1.20
C ARG A 16 0.44 11.95 0.94
N ALA A 17 -0.15 12.25 -0.19
CA ALA A 17 -1.46 11.69 -0.55
C ALA A 17 -1.40 10.17 -0.61
N SER A 18 -0.36 9.61 -1.23
CA SER A 18 -0.21 8.15 -1.37
C SER A 18 0.06 7.47 -0.03
N ALA A 19 0.95 8.03 0.78
CA ALA A 19 1.27 7.45 2.09
C ALA A 19 0.07 7.49 3.03
N GLU A 20 -0.64 8.61 3.08
CA GLU A 20 -1.85 8.75 3.91
C GLU A 20 -2.96 7.84 3.43
N PHE A 21 -3.11 7.69 2.11
CA PHE A 21 -4.09 6.77 1.52
C PHE A 21 -3.84 5.34 2.00
N LEU A 22 -2.61 4.86 1.85
CA LEU A 22 -2.28 3.48 2.26
C LEU A 22 -2.45 3.28 3.75
N ALA A 23 -1.91 4.20 4.56
CA ALA A 23 -1.99 4.08 6.02
C ALA A 23 -3.45 4.06 6.49
N SER A 24 -4.29 4.96 5.97
CA SER A 24 -5.70 5.02 6.36
C SER A 24 -6.49 3.81 5.87
N LEU A 25 -6.18 3.32 4.67
CA LEU A 25 -6.86 2.15 4.12
C LEU A 25 -6.58 0.90 4.94
N PHE A 26 -5.33 0.73 5.38
CA PHE A 26 -4.91 -0.44 6.14
C PHE A 26 -5.09 -0.28 7.65
N GLY A 27 -5.49 0.90 8.13
CA GLY A 27 -5.62 1.14 9.56
C GLY A 27 -4.29 1.20 10.28
N LEU A 28 -3.23 1.64 9.59
CA LEU A 28 -1.89 1.76 10.14
C LEU A 28 -1.67 3.16 10.74
N PRO A 29 -0.64 3.31 11.59
CA PRO A 29 -0.27 4.64 12.09
C PRO A 29 0.03 5.62 10.97
N ALA A 30 -0.14 6.90 11.24
CA ALA A 30 0.12 7.96 10.26
C ALA A 30 1.55 7.90 9.75
N PRO A 31 1.77 8.26 8.47
CA PRO A 31 3.12 8.29 7.91
C PRO A 31 4.05 9.20 8.71
N ARG A 32 5.31 8.81 8.81
CA ARG A 32 6.34 9.57 9.52
C ARG A 32 7.39 10.11 8.55
N PRO A 33 7.76 11.39 8.67
CA PRO A 33 8.86 11.91 7.88
C PRO A 33 10.19 11.24 8.24
N PHE A 34 10.98 10.92 7.21
CA PHE A 34 12.32 10.40 7.37
C PHE A 34 13.17 10.93 6.21
N GLY A 35 13.96 11.97 6.47
CA GLY A 35 14.65 12.67 5.39
C GLY A 35 13.65 13.18 4.35
N PRO A 36 13.86 12.86 3.06
CA PRO A 36 12.93 13.25 2.00
C PRO A 36 11.71 12.32 1.90
N PHE A 37 11.66 11.26 2.71
CA PHE A 37 10.64 10.22 2.61
C PHE A 37 9.51 10.42 3.61
N LEU A 38 8.35 9.84 3.28
CA LEU A 38 7.28 9.60 4.25
C LEU A 38 7.15 8.10 4.43
N GLY A 39 7.48 7.61 5.61
CA GLY A 39 7.50 6.18 5.90
C GLY A 39 6.18 5.68 6.46
N VAL A 40 5.70 4.56 5.91
CA VAL A 40 4.55 3.83 6.45
C VAL A 40 5.05 2.48 6.94
N GLU A 41 4.95 2.25 8.24
CA GLU A 41 5.38 1.00 8.84
C GLU A 41 4.30 -0.06 8.69
N VAL A 42 4.68 -1.25 8.21
CA VAL A 42 3.79 -2.41 8.15
C VAL A 42 4.21 -3.45 9.19
N GLY A 43 3.37 -4.47 9.41
CA GLY A 43 3.44 -5.29 10.60
C GLY A 43 4.66 -6.18 10.77
N ASN A 44 5.48 -6.39 9.76
CA ASN A 44 6.64 -7.28 9.82
C ASN A 44 7.97 -6.53 9.84
N GLU A 45 8.00 -5.35 10.45
CA GLU A 45 9.18 -4.49 10.59
C GLU A 45 9.69 -3.94 9.26
N VAL A 46 8.83 -3.90 8.25
CA VAL A 46 9.16 -3.30 6.96
C VAL A 46 8.55 -1.91 6.88
N THR A 47 9.31 -0.96 6.35
CA THR A 47 8.81 0.40 6.10
C THR A 47 8.70 0.63 4.60
N LEU A 48 7.57 1.17 4.17
CA LEU A 48 7.39 1.66 2.81
C LEU A 48 7.69 3.15 2.82
N ASP A 49 8.80 3.54 2.18
CA ASP A 49 9.25 4.92 2.15
C ASP A 49 8.72 5.60 0.89
N PHE A 50 7.69 6.40 1.05
CA PHE A 50 7.07 7.09 -0.08
C PHE A 50 7.90 8.32 -0.46
N LEU A 51 8.14 8.46 -1.77
CA LEU A 51 8.91 9.55 -2.33
C LEU A 51 8.20 10.09 -3.57
N SER A 52 8.03 11.40 -3.64
CA SER A 52 7.45 12.04 -4.83
C SER A 52 8.40 11.88 -6.03
N ALA A 53 7.84 11.53 -7.18
CA ALA A 53 8.62 11.19 -8.36
C ALA A 53 9.39 12.37 -8.94
N ASP A 54 8.91 13.59 -8.72
CA ASP A 54 9.58 14.84 -9.11
C ASP A 54 9.99 14.85 -10.59
N GLY A 55 9.04 14.59 -11.47
CA GLY A 55 9.26 14.60 -12.92
C GLY A 55 9.75 13.30 -13.51
N MET A 56 10.09 12.30 -12.68
CA MET A 56 10.47 10.98 -13.18
C MET A 56 9.24 10.16 -13.55
N GLU A 57 9.40 9.27 -14.53
CA GLU A 57 8.34 8.32 -14.86
C GLU A 57 8.22 7.28 -13.77
N ILE A 58 6.98 7.05 -13.31
CA ILE A 58 6.69 6.05 -12.28
C ILE A 58 6.50 4.70 -12.96
N GLN A 59 7.30 3.72 -12.52
CA GLN A 59 7.15 2.33 -12.98
C GLN A 59 6.04 1.64 -12.18
N ILE A 60 5.25 0.83 -12.87
CA ILE A 60 4.20 0.04 -12.22
C ILE A 60 4.86 -1.00 -11.32
N GLN A 61 4.44 -1.05 -10.06
CA GLN A 61 4.92 -2.00 -9.08
C GLN A 61 3.75 -2.81 -8.53
N HIS A 62 4.04 -4.01 -8.08
CA HIS A 62 3.05 -4.89 -7.45
C HIS A 62 3.49 -5.14 -6.00
N TYR A 63 2.66 -4.73 -5.05
CA TYR A 63 2.89 -4.98 -3.62
C TYR A 63 1.77 -5.88 -3.11
N ALA A 64 2.13 -6.98 -2.47
CA ALA A 64 1.17 -7.90 -1.89
C ALA A 64 1.35 -7.93 -0.38
N PHE A 65 0.26 -7.84 0.35
CA PHE A 65 0.26 -7.82 1.80
C PHE A 65 -0.49 -9.05 2.32
N LEU A 66 0.14 -9.76 3.24
CA LEU A 66 -0.50 -10.87 3.92
C LEU A 66 -1.27 -10.33 5.12
N VAL A 67 -2.57 -10.60 5.16
CA VAL A 67 -3.45 -10.12 6.22
C VAL A 67 -4.32 -11.26 6.72
N SER A 68 -4.85 -11.14 7.93
CA SER A 68 -5.84 -12.08 8.44
C SER A 68 -7.19 -11.87 7.75
N GLU A 69 -8.11 -12.82 7.89
CA GLU A 69 -9.48 -12.65 7.37
C GLU A 69 -10.15 -11.42 7.96
N ALA A 70 -10.00 -11.19 9.26
CA ALA A 70 -10.59 -10.02 9.91
C ALA A 70 -10.03 -8.72 9.34
N GLU A 71 -8.71 -8.66 9.16
CA GLU A 71 -8.07 -7.49 8.55
C GLU A 71 -8.53 -7.30 7.11
N PHE A 72 -8.64 -8.40 6.35
CA PHE A 72 -9.13 -8.33 4.98
C PHE A 72 -10.53 -7.72 4.93
N ASP A 73 -11.42 -8.19 5.79
CA ASP A 73 -12.80 -7.70 5.83
C ASP A 73 -12.85 -6.21 6.15
N GLN A 74 -12.03 -5.75 7.09
CA GLN A 74 -11.93 -4.33 7.44
C GLN A 74 -11.41 -3.48 6.28
N ILE A 75 -10.34 -3.94 5.65
CA ILE A 75 -9.72 -3.23 4.52
C ILE A 75 -10.68 -3.21 3.34
N PHE A 76 -11.27 -4.35 3.00
CA PHE A 76 -12.21 -4.45 1.91
C PHE A 76 -13.46 -3.59 2.15
N GLY A 77 -13.93 -3.53 3.40
CA GLY A 77 -15.02 -2.63 3.78
C GLY A 77 -14.68 -1.17 3.48
N ARG A 78 -13.45 -0.75 3.77
CA ARG A 78 -12.99 0.61 3.46
C ARG A 78 -12.91 0.86 1.95
N VAL A 79 -12.40 -0.12 1.21
CA VAL A 79 -12.35 -0.04 -0.27
C VAL A 79 -13.75 0.22 -0.82
N ARG A 80 -14.74 -0.55 -0.37
CA ARG A 80 -16.11 -0.42 -0.83
C ARG A 80 -16.75 0.89 -0.37
N SER A 81 -16.59 1.26 0.89
CA SER A 81 -17.21 2.47 1.43
C SER A 81 -16.65 3.74 0.78
N ARG A 82 -15.40 3.70 0.31
CA ARG A 82 -14.78 4.83 -0.39
C ARG A 82 -15.03 4.83 -1.88
N GLY A 83 -15.76 3.85 -2.40
CA GLY A 83 -16.04 3.75 -3.83
C GLY A 83 -14.82 3.47 -4.69
N LEU A 84 -13.79 2.83 -4.13
CA LEU A 84 -12.57 2.52 -4.87
C LEU A 84 -12.82 1.35 -5.83
N ARG A 85 -12.21 1.41 -7.00
CA ARG A 85 -12.23 0.28 -7.93
C ARG A 85 -11.29 -0.80 -7.44
N TYR A 86 -11.67 -2.06 -7.64
CA TYR A 86 -10.85 -3.20 -7.25
C TYR A 86 -11.07 -4.36 -8.21
N TRP A 87 -10.08 -5.26 -8.28
CA TRP A 87 -10.09 -6.40 -9.18
C TRP A 87 -9.61 -7.64 -8.41
N ALA A 88 -10.05 -8.82 -8.84
CA ALA A 88 -9.57 -10.08 -8.27
C ALA A 88 -8.15 -10.40 -8.71
N ASP A 89 -7.71 -9.85 -9.84
CA ASP A 89 -6.42 -10.18 -10.45
C ASP A 89 -5.58 -8.94 -10.76
N PRO A 90 -4.24 -9.04 -10.68
CA PRO A 90 -3.36 -7.91 -11.01
C PRO A 90 -3.49 -7.44 -12.46
N GLY A 91 -3.89 -8.32 -13.37
CA GLY A 91 -4.11 -7.98 -14.77
C GLY A 91 -5.36 -7.17 -15.04
N ARG A 92 -6.17 -6.93 -14.00
CA ARG A 92 -7.39 -6.12 -14.06
C ARG A 92 -8.42 -6.63 -15.07
N THR A 93 -8.62 -7.95 -15.10
CA THR A 93 -9.63 -8.57 -15.95
C THR A 93 -10.94 -8.89 -15.22
N GLN A 94 -10.92 -8.92 -13.87
CA GLN A 94 -12.06 -9.30 -13.04
C GLN A 94 -12.44 -8.19 -12.07
N GLU A 95 -12.88 -7.08 -12.62
CA GLU A 95 -13.29 -5.93 -11.81
C GLU A 95 -14.51 -6.25 -10.95
N GLY A 96 -14.49 -5.77 -9.69
CA GLY A 96 -15.60 -5.96 -8.76
C GLY A 96 -15.64 -7.35 -8.14
N LYS A 97 -14.60 -8.16 -8.33
CA LYS A 97 -14.50 -9.51 -7.76
C LYS A 97 -13.30 -9.60 -6.84
N ILE A 98 -13.35 -10.57 -5.93
CA ILE A 98 -12.22 -10.85 -5.04
C ILE A 98 -11.71 -12.26 -5.27
N ASN A 99 -10.43 -12.46 -4.91
CA ASN A 99 -9.77 -13.75 -5.03
C ASN A 99 -9.69 -14.39 -3.64
N HIS A 100 -10.08 -15.65 -3.53
CA HIS A 100 -10.12 -16.37 -2.26
C HIS A 100 -8.91 -17.29 -2.02
N HIS A 101 -7.82 -17.07 -2.72
CA HIS A 101 -6.61 -17.90 -2.53
C HIS A 101 -5.82 -17.52 -1.29
#